data_adc6a2e47d20e20e6caf4a13ddb40305
#
_entry.id   adc6a2e47d20e20e6caf4a13ddb40305
#
_cell.length_a   1.000
_cell.length_b   1.000
_cell.length_c   1.000
_cell.angle_alpha   90.00
_cell.angle_beta   90.00
_cell.angle_gamma   90.00
#
_symmetry.space_group_name_H-M   'P 1'
#
loop_
_entity.id
_entity.type
_entity.pdbx_description
1 polymer ?
#
loop_
_entity_poly.entity_id
_entity_poly.type
_entity_poly.pdbx_seq_one_letter_code
_entity_poly.pdbx_strand_id
1 'polypeptide(L)'
;RQLKDSLCLVYLENLNLLFEDDTCLVPDILVLCDRKQITPKGYGGVPRFIVETLSPSTAKRDRGEKKELYRLKGVEEYWIVDPRSKSIEIYYLQDGQYVLQDSLMLEEDKEDEAYNDETIISLQVFPHVTMRLGELFEHTL
;
A
#
# COMPACT_ATOMS: atom_id res chain seq x y z
N ARG A 1 6.40 -12.98 -2.06
CA ARG A 1 7.44 -14.01 -1.78
C ARG A 1 7.75 -14.13 -0.31
N GLN A 2 7.96 -13.00 0.38
CA GLN A 2 8.32 -13.01 1.80
C GLN A 2 7.17 -13.48 2.70
N LEU A 3 5.96 -13.58 2.17
CA LEU A 3 4.78 -14.05 2.90
C LEU A 3 4.34 -15.45 2.51
N LYS A 4 5.08 -16.16 1.67
CA LYS A 4 4.62 -17.45 1.12
C LYS A 4 4.32 -18.51 2.18
N ASP A 5 4.99 -18.47 3.31
CA ASP A 5 4.79 -19.44 4.40
C ASP A 5 3.79 -18.95 5.46
N SER A 6 3.17 -17.77 5.25
CA SER A 6 2.17 -17.25 6.16
C SER A 6 0.77 -17.64 5.71
N LEU A 7 -0.23 -17.43 6.58
CA LEU A 7 -1.64 -17.61 6.24
C LEU A 7 -2.19 -16.45 5.42
N CYS A 8 -1.37 -15.42 5.18
CA CYS A 8 -1.79 -14.23 4.45
C CYS A 8 -1.51 -14.36 2.96
N LEU A 9 -2.35 -13.73 2.16
CA LEU A 9 -2.27 -13.73 0.70
C LEU A 9 -2.04 -12.31 0.18
N VAL A 10 -1.23 -12.21 -0.88
CA VAL A 10 -0.98 -10.96 -1.60
C VAL A 10 -1.78 -10.98 -2.89
N TYR A 11 -2.57 -9.95 -3.14
CA TYR A 11 -3.31 -9.78 -4.39
C TYR A 11 -2.82 -8.53 -5.12
N LEU A 12 -2.64 -8.67 -6.44
CA LEU A 12 -2.20 -7.60 -7.36
C LEU A 12 -3.33 -7.31 -8.34
N GLU A 13 -4.01 -6.17 -8.16
CA GLU A 13 -4.98 -5.61 -9.12
C GLU A 13 -6.22 -6.44 -9.42
N ASN A 14 -6.45 -7.57 -8.77
CA ASN A 14 -7.51 -8.51 -9.20
C ASN A 14 -8.59 -8.78 -8.17
N LEU A 15 -8.55 -8.16 -7.01
CA LEU A 15 -9.52 -8.49 -5.96
C LEU A 15 -10.34 -7.26 -5.58
N ASN A 16 -11.67 -7.40 -5.70
CA ASN A 16 -12.59 -6.38 -5.24
C ASN A 16 -12.59 -6.32 -3.72
N LEU A 17 -12.44 -5.13 -3.16
CA LEU A 17 -12.61 -4.91 -1.74
C LEU A 17 -14.00 -4.36 -1.51
N LEU A 18 -14.82 -5.10 -0.74
CA LEU A 18 -16.24 -4.81 -0.55
C LEU A 18 -16.48 -4.00 0.71
N PHE A 19 -17.34 -3.00 0.60
CA PHE A 19 -17.81 -2.19 1.73
C PHE A 19 -19.29 -2.47 1.98
N GLU A 20 -19.76 -2.18 3.20
CA GLU A 20 -21.14 -2.49 3.61
C GLU A 20 -22.20 -1.75 2.80
N ASP A 21 -21.87 -0.62 2.22
CA ASP A 21 -22.78 0.19 1.42
C ASP A 21 -22.75 -0.15 -0.07
N ASP A 22 -22.27 -1.35 -0.41
CA ASP A 22 -22.08 -1.84 -1.78
C ASP A 22 -20.97 -1.08 -2.55
N THR A 23 -20.19 -0.26 -1.87
CA THR A 23 -19.01 0.36 -2.47
C THR A 23 -17.96 -0.72 -2.70
N CYS A 24 -17.33 -0.66 -3.87
CA CYS A 24 -16.31 -1.62 -4.27
C CYS A 24 -15.07 -0.87 -4.75
N LEU A 25 -13.91 -1.21 -4.18
CA LEU A 25 -12.62 -0.67 -4.60
C LEU A 25 -11.70 -1.82 -5.00
N VAL A 26 -10.81 -1.56 -5.94
CA VAL A 26 -9.81 -2.53 -6.38
C VAL A 26 -8.42 -1.91 -6.14
N PRO A 27 -7.82 -2.16 -4.96
CA PRO A 27 -6.47 -1.67 -4.68
C PRO A 27 -5.44 -2.27 -5.63
N ASP A 28 -4.36 -1.54 -5.89
CA ASP A 28 -3.27 -2.05 -6.71
C ASP A 28 -2.58 -3.24 -6.06
N ILE A 29 -2.35 -3.16 -4.75
CA ILE A 29 -1.81 -4.27 -3.96
C ILE A 29 -2.58 -4.32 -2.65
N LEU A 30 -2.98 -5.53 -2.24
CA LEU A 30 -3.52 -5.72 -0.90
C LEU A 30 -3.01 -7.03 -0.30
N VAL A 31 -2.89 -7.06 1.01
CA VAL A 31 -2.52 -8.26 1.76
C VAL A 31 -3.65 -8.55 2.74
N LEU A 32 -4.23 -9.74 2.62
CA LEU A 32 -5.31 -10.20 3.49
C LEU A 32 -4.89 -11.47 4.23
N CYS A 33 -5.39 -11.65 5.44
CA CYS A 33 -5.04 -12.80 6.27
C CYS A 33 -6.24 -13.67 6.63
N ASP A 34 -7.45 -13.15 6.59
CA ASP A 34 -8.65 -13.93 6.83
C ASP A 34 -9.26 -14.42 5.51
N ARG A 35 -8.81 -15.59 5.07
CA ARG A 35 -9.24 -16.17 3.78
C ARG A 35 -10.72 -16.53 3.75
N LYS A 36 -11.37 -16.65 4.91
CA LYS A 36 -12.79 -16.99 4.99
C LYS A 36 -13.68 -15.87 4.46
N GLN A 37 -13.17 -14.65 4.37
CA GLN A 37 -13.92 -13.51 3.86
C GLN A 37 -13.83 -13.37 2.33
N ILE A 38 -13.09 -14.26 1.66
CA ILE A 38 -13.00 -14.24 0.19
C ILE A 38 -14.26 -14.92 -0.37
N THR A 39 -14.95 -14.21 -1.27
CA THR A 39 -16.14 -14.70 -1.94
C THR A 39 -16.00 -14.52 -3.46
N PRO A 40 -16.89 -15.10 -4.28
CA PRO A 40 -16.87 -14.84 -5.71
C PRO A 40 -17.03 -13.37 -6.09
N LYS A 41 -17.61 -12.56 -5.21
CA LYS A 41 -17.78 -11.10 -5.44
C LYS A 41 -16.56 -10.30 -5.06
N GLY A 42 -15.68 -10.80 -4.18
CA GLY A 42 -14.51 -10.11 -3.71
C GLY A 42 -14.22 -10.40 -2.24
N TYR A 43 -13.50 -9.50 -1.60
CA TYR A 43 -13.09 -9.65 -0.20
C TYR A 43 -13.93 -8.73 0.70
N GLY A 44 -14.65 -9.34 1.65
CA GLY A 44 -15.50 -8.61 2.59
C GLY A 44 -14.84 -8.30 3.92
N GLY A 45 -13.64 -8.80 4.16
CA GLY A 45 -12.89 -8.56 5.40
C GLY A 45 -12.07 -7.28 5.34
N VAL A 46 -11.16 -7.13 6.31
CA VAL A 46 -10.27 -5.97 6.41
C VAL A 46 -8.86 -6.40 6.01
N PRO A 47 -8.34 -5.92 4.86
CA PRO A 47 -6.94 -6.16 4.52
C PRO A 47 -6.04 -5.50 5.57
N ARG A 48 -4.88 -6.08 5.82
CA ARG A 48 -3.93 -5.50 6.76
C ARG A 48 -3.05 -4.43 6.11
N PHE A 49 -2.87 -4.51 4.81
CA PHE A 49 -1.95 -3.64 4.07
C PHE A 49 -2.50 -3.39 2.68
N ILE A 50 -2.50 -2.12 2.27
CA ILE A 50 -2.92 -1.71 0.93
C ILE A 50 -1.90 -0.75 0.36
N VAL A 51 -1.59 -0.90 -0.93
CA VAL A 51 -0.80 0.05 -1.71
C VAL A 51 -1.65 0.57 -2.86
N GLU A 52 -1.68 1.89 -3.01
CA GLU A 52 -2.26 2.54 -4.19
C GLU A 52 -1.16 3.27 -4.94
N THR A 53 -1.09 3.02 -6.25
CA THR A 53 -0.14 3.69 -7.13
C THR A 53 -0.85 4.86 -7.80
N LEU A 54 -0.31 6.06 -7.63
CA LEU A 54 -0.93 7.27 -8.17
C LEU A 54 -0.81 7.35 -9.69
N SER A 55 -1.86 7.88 -10.31
CA SER A 55 -1.82 8.38 -11.68
C SER A 55 -2.36 9.80 -11.67
N PRO A 56 -2.14 10.60 -12.73
CA PRO A 56 -2.69 11.95 -12.77
C PRO A 56 -4.20 12.01 -12.55
N SER A 57 -4.92 10.97 -12.99
CA SER A 57 -6.38 10.94 -12.88
C SER A 57 -6.88 10.46 -11.51
N THR A 58 -6.04 9.77 -10.71
CA THR A 58 -6.48 9.17 -9.44
C THR A 58 -5.86 9.79 -8.20
N ALA A 59 -4.82 10.64 -8.34
CA ALA A 59 -4.07 11.16 -7.20
C ALA A 59 -4.94 11.82 -6.14
N LYS A 60 -5.88 12.65 -6.54
CA LYS A 60 -6.78 13.34 -5.61
C LYS A 60 -7.64 12.34 -4.85
N ARG A 61 -8.16 11.34 -5.55
CA ARG A 61 -9.01 10.31 -4.96
C ARG A 61 -8.23 9.41 -4.00
N ASP A 62 -7.00 9.03 -4.38
CA ASP A 62 -6.16 8.16 -3.56
C ASP A 62 -5.71 8.84 -2.26
N ARG A 63 -5.45 10.15 -2.31
CA ARG A 63 -5.05 10.92 -1.13
C ARG A 63 -6.23 11.42 -0.30
N GLY A 64 -7.43 11.45 -0.87
CA GLY A 64 -8.63 11.93 -0.20
C GLY A 64 -9.63 10.84 0.09
N GLU A 65 -10.54 10.60 -0.85
CA GLU A 65 -11.69 9.72 -0.68
C GLU A 65 -11.30 8.26 -0.37
N LYS A 66 -10.37 7.69 -1.12
CA LYS A 66 -9.95 6.30 -0.90
C LYS A 66 -9.26 6.13 0.44
N LYS A 67 -8.37 7.06 0.78
CA LYS A 67 -7.68 7.03 2.07
C LYS A 67 -8.68 7.04 3.22
N GLU A 68 -9.71 7.88 3.14
CA GLU A 68 -10.76 7.94 4.15
C GLU A 68 -11.57 6.65 4.23
N LEU A 69 -11.91 6.05 3.09
CA LEU A 69 -12.62 4.78 3.04
C LEU A 69 -11.81 3.66 3.67
N TYR A 70 -10.52 3.58 3.38
CA TYR A 70 -9.65 2.58 3.97
C TYR A 70 -9.48 2.79 5.48
N ARG A 71 -9.42 4.05 5.91
CA ARG A 71 -9.38 4.37 7.34
C ARG A 71 -10.64 3.86 8.06
N LEU A 72 -11.79 4.13 7.49
CA LEU A 72 -13.08 3.70 8.06
C LEU A 72 -13.20 2.17 8.11
N LYS A 73 -12.64 1.48 7.11
CA LYS A 73 -12.64 0.02 7.09
C LYS A 73 -11.65 -0.58 8.09
N GLY A 74 -10.67 0.20 8.53
CA GLY A 74 -9.70 -0.25 9.52
C GLY A 74 -8.42 -0.86 8.96
N VAL A 75 -8.03 -0.49 7.75
CA VAL A 75 -6.77 -0.95 7.14
C VAL A 75 -5.60 -0.38 7.94
N GLU A 76 -4.76 -1.24 8.50
CA GLU A 76 -3.72 -0.85 9.45
C GLU A 76 -2.58 -0.07 8.81
N GLU A 77 -2.19 -0.43 7.59
CA GLU A 77 -1.07 0.23 6.91
C GLU A 77 -1.47 0.55 5.47
N TYR A 78 -1.28 1.81 5.06
CA TYR A 78 -1.66 2.30 3.74
C TYR A 78 -0.51 3.07 3.13
N TRP A 79 -0.08 2.65 1.94
CA TRP A 79 1.01 3.29 1.19
C TRP A 79 0.46 3.93 -0.06
N ILE A 80 0.90 5.15 -0.33
CA ILE A 80 0.65 5.85 -1.59
C ILE A 80 1.99 5.94 -2.31
N VAL A 81 2.07 5.36 -3.51
CA VAL A 81 3.29 5.33 -4.33
C VAL A 81 3.07 6.20 -5.55
N ASP A 82 3.97 7.15 -5.78
CA ASP A 82 3.94 8.02 -6.96
C ASP A 82 5.14 7.68 -7.85
N PRO A 83 4.90 6.95 -8.98
CA PRO A 83 6.00 6.58 -9.88
C PRO A 83 6.61 7.77 -10.61
N ARG A 84 5.87 8.86 -10.77
CA ARG A 84 6.34 10.03 -11.51
C ARG A 84 7.41 10.79 -10.74
N SER A 85 7.19 11.00 -9.45
CA SER A 85 8.15 11.65 -8.57
C SER A 85 9.07 10.65 -7.87
N LYS A 86 8.83 9.34 -8.05
CA LYS A 86 9.53 8.26 -7.36
C LYS A 86 9.48 8.47 -5.85
N SER A 87 8.27 8.70 -5.35
CA SER A 87 8.04 8.97 -3.94
C SER A 87 7.03 8.00 -3.34
N ILE A 88 7.05 7.90 -2.03
CA ILE A 88 6.17 7.03 -1.27
C ILE A 88 5.75 7.75 0.01
N GLU A 89 4.47 7.65 0.36
CA GLU A 89 3.94 8.08 1.63
C GLU A 89 3.44 6.83 2.38
N ILE A 90 3.87 6.68 3.62
CA ILE A 90 3.56 5.51 4.45
C ILE A 90 2.71 5.98 5.63
N TYR A 91 1.49 5.46 5.72
CA TYR A 91 0.54 5.78 6.78
C TYR A 91 0.25 4.56 7.63
N TYR A 92 0.22 4.76 8.95
CA TYR A 92 -0.19 3.74 9.92
C TYR A 92 -1.46 4.20 10.62
N LEU A 93 -2.39 3.27 10.83
CA LEU A 93 -3.63 3.56 11.55
C LEU A 93 -3.35 3.55 13.05
N GLN A 94 -3.58 4.68 13.70
CA GLN A 94 -3.41 4.86 15.14
C GLN A 94 -4.64 5.56 15.71
N ASP A 95 -5.31 4.92 16.65
CA ASP A 95 -6.50 5.47 17.30
C ASP A 95 -7.55 5.95 16.29
N GLY A 96 -7.76 5.16 15.22
CA GLY A 96 -8.76 5.45 14.20
C GLY A 96 -8.36 6.50 13.18
N GLN A 97 -7.12 7.00 13.20
CA GLN A 97 -6.63 8.01 12.26
C GLN A 97 -5.34 7.54 11.60
N TYR A 98 -5.17 7.88 10.32
CA TYR A 98 -3.89 7.63 9.65
C TYR A 98 -2.88 8.68 10.06
N VAL A 99 -1.72 8.21 10.48
CA VAL A 99 -0.56 9.04 10.83
C VAL A 99 0.52 8.80 9.78
N LEU A 100 1.02 9.87 9.18
CA LEU A 100 2.13 9.77 8.23
C LEU A 100 3.40 9.37 8.99
N GLN A 101 3.88 8.15 8.76
CA GLN A 101 5.08 7.64 9.40
C GLN A 101 6.34 8.01 8.66
N ASP A 102 6.26 8.02 7.33
CA ASP A 102 7.40 8.35 6.51
C ASP A 102 6.95 8.86 5.15
N SER A 103 7.78 9.71 4.58
CA SER A 103 7.61 10.23 3.23
C SER A 103 9.00 10.24 2.59
N LEU A 104 9.19 9.37 1.61
CA LEU A 104 10.48 9.16 0.98
C LEU A 104 10.40 9.47 -0.50
N MET A 105 11.46 10.07 -1.05
CA MET A 105 11.60 10.30 -2.48
C MET A 105 12.96 9.77 -2.91
N LEU A 106 12.98 8.94 -3.95
CA LEU A 106 14.25 8.46 -4.49
C LEU A 106 15.00 9.59 -5.16
N GLU A 107 16.25 9.81 -4.75
CA GLU A 107 17.12 10.78 -5.39
C GLU A 107 17.43 10.37 -6.82
N GLU A 108 17.27 11.26 -7.78
CA GLU A 108 17.48 10.95 -9.20
C GLU A 108 18.95 10.90 -9.60
N ASP A 109 19.78 11.73 -8.98
CA ASP A 109 21.20 11.81 -9.31
C ASP A 109 21.99 10.78 -8.53
N LYS A 110 22.44 9.75 -9.24
CA LYS A 110 23.21 8.63 -8.63
C LYS A 110 24.57 9.07 -8.11
N GLU A 111 25.07 10.21 -8.58
CA GLU A 111 26.37 10.76 -8.14
C GLU A 111 26.21 11.68 -6.92
N ASP A 112 24.98 12.00 -6.54
CA ASP A 112 24.72 12.83 -5.36
C ASP A 112 25.02 12.01 -4.10
N GLU A 113 25.66 12.69 -3.11
CA GLU A 113 25.93 12.07 -1.81
C GLU A 113 24.64 11.67 -1.08
N ALA A 114 23.51 12.33 -1.39
CA ALA A 114 22.21 12.02 -0.82
C ALA A 114 21.49 10.87 -1.55
N TYR A 115 22.13 10.22 -2.51
CA TYR A 115 21.50 9.12 -3.24
C TYR A 115 21.11 8.00 -2.28
N ASN A 116 19.84 7.63 -2.28
CA ASN A 116 19.23 6.84 -1.21
C ASN A 116 18.56 5.55 -1.69
N ASP A 117 18.99 4.99 -2.82
CA ASP A 117 18.36 3.77 -3.37
C ASP A 117 18.48 2.54 -2.44
N GLU A 118 19.49 2.54 -1.56
CA GLU A 118 19.71 1.45 -0.60
C GLU A 118 18.89 1.59 0.68
N THR A 119 18.09 2.64 0.83
CA THR A 119 17.25 2.84 2.01
C THR A 119 16.29 1.65 2.15
N ILE A 120 16.26 1.05 3.33
CA ILE A 120 15.42 -0.10 3.62
C ILE A 120 14.07 0.37 4.15
N ILE A 121 13.00 -0.14 3.56
CA ILE A 121 11.64 0.10 4.01
C ILE A 121 11.08 -1.21 4.55
N SER A 122 10.54 -1.18 5.76
CA SER A 122 9.91 -2.34 6.38
C SER A 122 8.42 -2.08 6.56
N LEU A 123 7.59 -3.10 6.36
CA LEU A 123 6.18 -3.00 6.69
C LEU A 123 6.03 -3.07 8.22
N GLN A 124 5.15 -2.25 8.78
CA GLN A 124 4.86 -2.34 10.21
C GLN A 124 4.04 -3.59 10.53
N VAL A 125 3.04 -3.88 9.69
CA VAL A 125 2.15 -5.03 9.92
C VAL A 125 2.85 -6.37 9.67
N PHE A 126 3.94 -6.37 8.90
CA PHE A 126 4.78 -7.54 8.64
C PHE A 126 6.26 -7.12 8.72
N PRO A 127 6.81 -6.94 9.94
CA PRO A 127 8.15 -6.35 10.09
C PRO A 127 9.28 -7.12 9.41
N HIS A 128 9.09 -8.41 9.12
CA HIS A 128 10.09 -9.22 8.41
C HIS A 128 10.07 -8.96 6.89
N VAL A 129 9.04 -8.28 6.38
CA VAL A 129 8.97 -7.93 4.96
C VAL A 129 9.66 -6.59 4.77
N THR A 130 10.73 -6.61 3.99
CA THR A 130 11.54 -5.41 3.74
C THR A 130 11.80 -5.26 2.25
N MET A 131 12.09 -4.05 1.83
CA MET A 131 12.47 -3.75 0.47
C MET A 131 13.41 -2.55 0.45
N ARG A 132 14.19 -2.43 -0.61
CA ARG A 132 15.06 -1.30 -0.86
C ARG A 132 14.29 -0.23 -1.64
N LEU A 133 14.46 1.04 -1.29
CA LEU A 133 13.75 2.13 -1.96
C LEU A 133 13.97 2.12 -3.48
N GLY A 134 15.20 1.89 -3.91
CA GLY A 134 15.50 1.79 -5.34
C GLY A 134 14.75 0.65 -6.04
N GLU A 135 14.64 -0.50 -5.39
CA GLU A 135 13.95 -1.68 -5.90
C GLU A 135 12.47 -1.42 -6.14
N LEU A 136 11.84 -0.62 -5.29
CA LEU A 136 10.41 -0.28 -5.42
C LEU A 136 10.12 0.41 -6.76
N PHE A 137 11.07 1.17 -7.30
CA PHE A 137 10.89 1.94 -8.52
C PHE A 137 11.61 1.36 -9.75
N GLU A 138 12.26 0.21 -9.64
CA GLU A 138 13.00 -0.39 -10.77
C GLU A 138 12.10 -0.72 -11.97
N HIS A 139 10.85 -1.07 -11.71
CA HIS A 139 9.92 -1.55 -12.73
C HIS A 139 8.69 -0.67 -12.92
N THR A 140 8.74 0.59 -12.48
CA THR A 140 7.58 1.50 -12.52
C THR A 140 7.64 2.52 -13.64
N LEU A 141 8.22 2.20 -14.75
CA LEU A 141 8.30 3.12 -15.89
C LEU A 141 7.05 3.09 -16.75
#